data_5b7dd46a65baac4442ebd76f12560aaa
#
_entry.id   5b7dd46a65baac4442ebd76f12560aaa
#
_cell.length_a   1.000
_cell.length_b   1.000
_cell.length_c   1.000
_cell.angle_alpha   90.00
_cell.angle_beta   90.00
_cell.angle_gamma   90.00
#
_symmetry.space_group_name_H-M   'P 1'
#
loop_
_entity.id
_entity.type
_entity.pdbx_description
1 polymer ?
#
loop_
_entity_poly.entity_id
_entity_poly.type
_entity_poly.pdbx_seq_one_letter_code
_entity_poly.pdbx_strand_id
1 'polypeptide(L)'
;MNEIKTNVIDLRSDTLTKPTSEMRRAMAEAEVGDDVYGEDPSINLLQEKTADLFNKEEALFVPSGTMANLISVLTHCNRGDEVLLGNKSHIFYYEAGGVSSFGGIHSHQLNNLD
;
A
#
# COMPACT_ATOMS: atom_id res chain seq x y z
N MET A 1 -38.30 -12.10 -12.98
CA MET A 1 -37.17 -13.05 -12.90
C MET A 1 -36.43 -12.74 -11.62
N ASN A 2 -36.55 -13.64 -10.62
CA ASN A 2 -35.79 -13.47 -9.36
C ASN A 2 -34.32 -13.81 -9.65
N GLU A 3 -33.45 -12.82 -9.57
CA GLU A 3 -32.01 -13.05 -9.53
C GLU A 3 -31.70 -13.87 -8.28
N ILE A 4 -31.23 -15.09 -8.48
CA ILE A 4 -30.63 -15.89 -7.41
C ILE A 4 -29.35 -15.16 -7.03
N LYS A 5 -29.37 -14.35 -5.94
CA LYS A 5 -28.17 -13.82 -5.33
C LYS A 5 -27.39 -14.99 -4.75
N THR A 6 -26.53 -15.58 -5.52
CA THR A 6 -25.54 -16.52 -5.00
C THR A 6 -24.61 -15.73 -4.09
N ASN A 7 -24.61 -16.08 -2.80
CA ASN A 7 -23.64 -15.56 -1.82
C ASN A 7 -22.26 -16.16 -2.15
N VAL A 8 -21.61 -15.63 -3.19
CA VAL A 8 -20.25 -16.01 -3.54
C VAL A 8 -19.30 -15.23 -2.64
N ILE A 9 -18.47 -15.94 -1.88
CA ILE A 9 -17.34 -15.38 -1.16
C ILE A 9 -16.19 -15.30 -2.15
N ASP A 10 -15.82 -14.09 -2.54
CA ASP A 10 -14.77 -13.84 -3.54
C ASP A 10 -13.46 -13.45 -2.86
N LEU A 11 -12.48 -14.34 -2.89
CA LEU A 11 -11.17 -14.17 -2.27
C LEU A 11 -10.03 -13.96 -3.30
N ARG A 12 -10.35 -13.59 -4.53
CA ARG A 12 -9.35 -13.40 -5.59
C ARG A 12 -8.43 -12.21 -5.32
N SER A 13 -8.92 -11.14 -4.71
CA SER A 13 -8.15 -9.93 -4.41
C SER A 13 -8.86 -9.06 -3.36
N ASP A 14 -8.10 -8.39 -2.53
CA ASP A 14 -8.58 -7.35 -1.63
C ASP A 14 -9.24 -6.18 -2.38
N THR A 15 -8.81 -5.90 -3.60
CA THR A 15 -9.38 -4.84 -4.47
C THR A 15 -10.84 -5.04 -4.84
N LEU A 16 -11.39 -6.23 -4.64
CA LEU A 16 -12.81 -6.53 -4.84
C LEU A 16 -13.69 -6.13 -3.66
N THR A 17 -13.09 -5.87 -2.50
CA THR A 17 -13.81 -5.43 -1.31
C THR A 17 -14.35 -4.02 -1.49
N LYS A 18 -15.51 -3.76 -0.88
CA LYS A 18 -16.15 -2.45 -0.95
C LYS A 18 -16.26 -1.86 0.45
N PRO A 19 -16.14 -0.54 0.58
CA PRO A 19 -16.33 0.11 1.87
C PRO A 19 -17.76 -0.09 2.39
N THR A 20 -17.87 -0.27 3.70
CA THR A 20 -19.18 -0.34 4.38
C THR A 20 -19.88 1.02 4.35
N SER A 21 -21.15 1.06 4.80
CA SER A 21 -21.88 2.33 4.94
C SER A 21 -21.21 3.27 5.94
N GLU A 22 -20.69 2.73 7.03
CA GLU A 22 -19.95 3.48 8.04
C GLU A 22 -18.64 4.06 7.50
N MET A 23 -17.87 3.27 6.74
CA MET A 23 -16.66 3.74 6.07
C MET A 23 -16.96 4.87 5.07
N ARG A 24 -18.06 4.73 4.29
CA ARG A 24 -18.48 5.78 3.35
C ARG A 24 -18.86 7.07 4.06
N ARG A 25 -19.56 6.97 5.18
CA ARG A 25 -19.92 8.12 6.00
C ARG A 25 -18.66 8.77 6.59
N ALA A 26 -17.75 8.00 7.16
CA ALA A 26 -16.50 8.52 7.69
C ALA A 26 -15.67 9.26 6.64
N MET A 27 -15.60 8.74 5.40
CA MET A 27 -14.95 9.43 4.29
C MET A 27 -15.64 10.75 3.92
N ALA A 28 -16.98 10.79 3.94
CA ALA A 28 -17.73 11.99 3.57
C ALA A 28 -17.67 13.09 4.64
N GLU A 29 -17.55 12.70 5.91
CA GLU A 29 -17.55 13.60 7.07
C GLU A 29 -16.15 13.90 7.61
N ALA A 30 -15.09 13.32 7.00
CA ALA A 30 -13.72 13.51 7.45
C ALA A 30 -13.33 14.99 7.42
N GLU A 31 -12.76 15.47 8.52
CA GLU A 31 -12.07 16.74 8.54
C GLU A 31 -10.78 16.62 7.75
N VAL A 32 -10.52 17.58 6.88
CA VAL A 32 -9.35 17.62 6.00
C VAL A 32 -8.56 18.91 6.19
N GLY A 33 -7.28 18.86 5.92
CA GLY A 33 -6.37 19.99 5.97
C GLY A 33 -5.24 19.84 4.96
N ASP A 34 -4.28 20.75 4.98
CA ASP A 34 -3.11 20.66 4.10
C ASP A 34 -2.06 19.72 4.66
N ASP A 35 -1.92 18.56 4.01
CA ASP A 35 -0.97 17.52 4.43
C ASP A 35 0.50 17.97 4.25
N VAL A 36 0.79 18.87 3.31
CA VAL A 36 2.15 19.40 3.10
C VAL A 36 2.65 20.15 4.34
N TYR A 37 1.74 20.80 5.05
CA TYR A 37 2.06 21.49 6.31
C TYR A 37 1.76 20.64 7.56
N GLY A 38 1.34 19.38 7.40
CA GLY A 38 0.96 18.52 8.51
C GLY A 38 -0.34 18.96 9.21
N GLU A 39 -1.22 19.64 8.51
CA GLU A 39 -2.46 20.23 9.05
C GLU A 39 -3.69 19.37 8.79
N ASP A 40 -3.58 18.22 8.09
CA ASP A 40 -4.70 17.30 7.90
C ASP A 40 -4.89 16.41 9.14
N PRO A 41 -5.97 16.63 9.92
CA PRO A 41 -6.17 15.91 11.17
C PRO A 41 -6.49 14.42 10.94
N SER A 42 -7.11 14.08 9.82
CA SER A 42 -7.46 12.69 9.49
C SER A 42 -6.22 11.87 9.13
N ILE A 43 -5.31 12.45 8.35
CA ILE A 43 -4.03 11.81 8.01
C ILE A 43 -3.15 11.67 9.24
N ASN A 44 -3.01 12.73 10.04
CA ASN A 44 -2.22 12.70 11.26
C ASN A 44 -2.70 11.61 12.22
N LEU A 45 -4.01 11.53 12.45
CA LEU A 45 -4.60 10.49 13.31
C LEU A 45 -4.40 9.08 12.74
N LEU A 46 -4.49 8.90 11.42
CA LEU A 46 -4.23 7.61 10.78
C LEU A 46 -2.78 7.16 11.00
N GLN A 47 -1.83 8.05 10.81
CA GLN A 47 -0.40 7.79 11.02
C GLN A 47 -0.10 7.43 12.49
N GLU A 48 -0.60 8.22 13.44
CA GLU A 48 -0.46 7.96 14.87
C GLU A 48 -1.01 6.58 15.26
N LYS A 49 -2.28 6.30 14.92
CA LYS A 49 -2.90 5.00 15.22
C LYS A 49 -2.18 3.82 14.57
N THR A 50 -1.64 4.02 13.37
CA THR A 50 -0.89 2.96 12.68
C THR A 50 0.44 2.71 13.37
N ALA A 51 1.17 3.75 13.74
CA ALA A 51 2.41 3.63 14.50
C ALA A 51 2.18 2.88 15.82
N ASP A 52 1.16 3.26 16.57
CA ASP A 52 0.78 2.61 17.84
C ASP A 52 0.44 1.14 17.63
N LEU A 53 -0.40 0.83 16.63
CA LEU A 53 -0.84 -0.54 16.35
C LEU A 53 0.33 -1.48 16.05
N PHE A 54 1.35 -0.99 15.37
CA PHE A 54 2.55 -1.76 15.00
C PHE A 54 3.72 -1.57 15.98
N ASN A 55 3.53 -0.80 17.07
CA ASN A 55 4.55 -0.47 18.04
C ASN A 55 5.82 0.07 17.35
N LYS A 56 5.62 1.07 16.49
CA LYS A 56 6.66 1.81 15.76
C LYS A 56 6.67 3.26 16.20
N GLU A 57 7.78 3.93 15.95
CA GLU A 57 7.96 5.35 16.30
C GLU A 57 7.04 6.23 15.45
N GLU A 58 6.92 5.92 14.17
CA GLU A 58 6.14 6.69 13.20
C GLU A 58 5.54 5.80 12.11
N ALA A 59 4.57 6.34 11.39
CA ALA A 59 4.02 5.79 10.17
C ALA A 59 3.83 6.89 9.15
N LEU A 60 3.88 6.56 7.87
CA LEU A 60 3.68 7.48 6.77
C LEU A 60 2.53 7.03 5.88
N PHE A 61 1.53 7.88 5.73
CA PHE A 61 0.48 7.67 4.73
C PHE A 61 1.01 8.03 3.32
N VAL A 62 0.72 7.18 2.35
CA VAL A 62 1.02 7.43 0.93
C VAL A 62 -0.18 7.04 0.07
N PRO A 63 -0.40 7.70 -1.08
CA PRO A 63 -1.62 7.54 -1.87
C PRO A 63 -1.72 6.21 -2.62
N SER A 64 -0.67 5.39 -2.65
CA SER A 64 -0.72 4.08 -3.31
C SER A 64 0.25 3.07 -2.71
N GLY A 65 -0.10 1.77 -2.82
CA GLY A 65 0.79 0.68 -2.44
C GLY A 65 2.09 0.64 -3.26
N THR A 66 2.02 0.99 -4.54
CA THR A 66 3.21 1.12 -5.40
C THR A 66 4.18 2.17 -4.87
N MET A 67 3.69 3.32 -4.43
CA MET A 67 4.52 4.34 -3.79
C MET A 67 5.10 3.84 -2.48
N ALA A 68 4.30 3.17 -1.65
CA ALA A 68 4.77 2.58 -0.38
C ALA A 68 5.91 1.60 -0.61
N ASN A 69 5.76 0.68 -1.55
CA ASN A 69 6.79 -0.30 -1.90
C ASN A 69 8.07 0.37 -2.40
N LEU A 70 7.94 1.32 -3.32
CA LEU A 70 9.10 2.05 -3.85
C LEU A 70 9.86 2.79 -2.77
N ILE A 71 9.17 3.57 -1.93
CA ILE A 71 9.79 4.30 -0.82
C ILE A 71 10.46 3.34 0.16
N SER A 72 9.82 2.23 0.51
CA SER A 72 10.39 1.23 1.40
C SER A 72 11.71 0.67 0.87
N VAL A 73 11.77 0.32 -0.40
CA VAL A 73 13.02 -0.16 -1.01
C VAL A 73 14.07 0.93 -1.06
N LEU A 74 13.71 2.16 -1.47
CA LEU A 74 14.65 3.28 -1.54
C LEU A 74 15.20 3.72 -0.18
N THR A 75 14.47 3.44 0.91
CA THR A 75 14.93 3.72 2.28
C THR A 75 16.05 2.76 2.72
N HIS A 76 16.03 1.54 2.20
CA HIS A 76 16.97 0.48 2.60
C HIS A 76 18.10 0.23 1.62
N CYS A 77 17.99 0.72 0.38
CA CYS A 77 18.92 0.44 -0.70
C CYS A 77 19.44 1.71 -1.35
N ASN A 78 20.68 1.66 -1.77
CA ASN A 78 21.33 2.68 -2.58
C ASN A 78 21.41 2.25 -4.05
N ARG A 79 21.78 3.20 -4.91
CA ARG A 79 22.04 2.91 -6.32
C ARG A 79 23.16 1.87 -6.48
N GLY A 80 22.89 0.80 -7.20
CA GLY A 80 23.81 -0.31 -7.40
C GLY A 80 23.64 -1.47 -6.41
N ASP A 81 22.81 -1.31 -5.38
CA ASP A 81 22.46 -2.39 -4.48
C ASP A 81 21.53 -3.41 -5.15
N GLU A 82 21.40 -4.57 -4.55
CA GLU A 82 20.53 -5.65 -4.99
C GLU A 82 19.42 -5.89 -3.96
N VAL A 83 18.18 -6.07 -4.44
CA VAL A 83 17.04 -6.48 -3.64
C VAL A 83 16.58 -7.87 -4.06
N LEU A 84 16.44 -8.77 -3.10
CA LEU A 84 15.93 -10.13 -3.33
C LEU A 84 14.40 -10.14 -3.29
N LEU A 85 13.76 -10.58 -4.35
CA LEU A 85 12.31 -10.58 -4.52
C LEU A 85 11.82 -11.93 -5.01
N GLY A 86 10.62 -12.33 -4.59
CA GLY A 86 9.93 -13.41 -5.28
C GLY A 86 9.58 -13.01 -6.72
N ASN A 87 9.74 -13.91 -7.67
CA ASN A 87 9.47 -13.65 -9.09
C ASN A 87 7.99 -13.37 -9.40
N LYS A 88 7.08 -13.63 -8.45
CA LYS A 88 5.65 -13.28 -8.51
C LYS A 88 5.30 -12.09 -7.60
N SER A 89 6.30 -11.42 -7.01
CA SER A 89 6.04 -10.28 -6.13
C SER A 89 5.48 -9.08 -6.90
N HIS A 90 4.59 -8.33 -6.26
CA HIS A 90 3.94 -7.16 -6.86
C HIS A 90 4.95 -6.11 -7.31
N ILE A 91 5.97 -5.84 -6.48
CA ILE A 91 7.08 -4.90 -6.78
C ILE A 91 7.75 -5.22 -8.10
N PHE A 92 7.99 -6.50 -8.37
CA PHE A 92 8.64 -6.93 -9.60
C PHE A 92 7.68 -6.95 -10.79
N TYR A 93 6.48 -7.50 -10.59
CA TYR A 93 5.60 -7.88 -11.69
C TYR A 93 4.70 -6.74 -12.18
N TYR A 94 4.23 -5.87 -11.26
CA TYR A 94 3.18 -4.89 -11.57
C TYR A 94 3.61 -3.42 -11.44
N GLU A 95 4.79 -3.13 -10.91
CA GLU A 95 5.22 -1.76 -10.59
C GLU A 95 6.18 -1.15 -11.62
N ALA A 96 6.12 -1.66 -12.86
CA ALA A 96 6.81 -1.11 -14.03
C ALA A 96 8.34 -0.92 -13.85
N GLY A 97 8.97 -1.73 -13.00
CA GLY A 97 10.41 -1.64 -12.74
C GLY A 97 10.84 -0.39 -11.98
N GLY A 98 9.94 0.19 -11.19
CA GLY A 98 10.18 1.44 -10.43
C GLY A 98 11.46 1.40 -9.59
N VAL A 99 11.73 0.29 -8.92
CA VAL A 99 12.95 0.08 -8.12
C VAL A 99 14.22 0.26 -8.94
N SER A 100 14.24 -0.24 -10.17
CA SER A 100 15.40 -0.10 -11.07
C SER A 100 15.44 1.27 -11.73
N SER A 101 14.30 1.79 -12.20
CA SER A 101 14.25 3.04 -12.96
C SER A 101 14.51 4.27 -12.10
N PHE A 102 13.98 4.32 -10.88
CA PHE A 102 14.18 5.43 -9.95
C PHE A 102 15.38 5.20 -9.02
N GLY A 103 15.49 4.01 -8.44
CA GLY A 103 16.53 3.69 -7.47
C GLY A 103 17.86 3.25 -8.08
N GLY A 104 17.84 2.76 -9.30
CA GLY A 104 19.03 2.10 -9.89
C GLY A 104 19.42 0.82 -9.14
N ILE A 105 18.45 0.17 -8.52
CA ILE A 105 18.61 -1.02 -7.69
C ILE A 105 18.34 -2.26 -8.54
N HIS A 106 19.17 -3.27 -8.42
CA HIS A 106 19.01 -4.53 -9.14
C HIS A 106 17.97 -5.44 -8.45
N SER A 107 16.97 -5.89 -9.20
CA SER A 107 15.99 -6.87 -8.70
C SER A 107 16.48 -8.28 -9.00
N HIS A 108 16.89 -8.99 -7.96
CA HIS A 108 17.23 -10.41 -8.04
C HIS A 108 16.03 -11.28 -7.67
N GLN A 109 15.57 -12.06 -8.64
CA GLN A 109 14.36 -12.84 -8.49
C GLN A 109 14.64 -14.22 -7.94
N LEU A 110 13.89 -14.58 -6.92
CA LEU A 110 13.83 -15.93 -6.38
C LEU A 110 12.53 -16.59 -6.81
N ASN A 111 12.57 -17.89 -7.10
CA ASN A 111 11.36 -18.62 -7.44
C ASN A 111 10.43 -18.66 -6.24
N ASN A 112 9.18 -18.24 -6.40
CA ASN A 112 8.15 -18.53 -5.42
C ASN A 112 7.92 -20.04 -5.43
N LEU A 113 7.93 -20.63 -4.25
CA LEU A 113 7.49 -22.02 -4.07
C LEU A 113 5.96 -22.02 -4.07
N ASP A 114 5.36 -22.94 -4.80
CA ASP A 114 3.89 -23.12 -4.85
C ASP A 114 3.37 -23.76 -3.57
#